data_5f1e9b70b6d7ad00135d18bdb33d696c
#
_entry.id   5f1e9b70b6d7ad00135d18bdb33d696c
#
_cell.length_a   1.000
_cell.length_b   1.000
_cell.length_c   1.000
_cell.angle_alpha   90.00
_cell.angle_beta   90.00
_cell.angle_gamma   90.00
#
_symmetry.space_group_name_H-M   'P 1'
#
loop_
_entity.id
_entity.type
_entity.pdbx_description
1 polymer ?
#
loop_
_entity_poly.entity_id
_entity_poly.type
_entity_poly.pdbx_seq_one_letter_code
_entity_poly.pdbx_strand_id
1 'polypeptide(L)'
;MKLNNKGFTLVELLGVIIILVTIILIAIPSITSTISRNKDQEIEAKQELIITETKLYVESHQRLEENFLNGYCSYTTEKLQDLSIVSEDNLLDSDGNLIVGCVYYDPTQRTYHFANPCTITSCT
;
A
#
# COMPACT_ATOMS: atom_id res chain seq x y z
N MET A 1 -51.13 -34.90 8.52
CA MET A 1 -50.54 -33.74 7.84
C MET A 1 -49.89 -34.19 6.57
N LYS A 2 -50.46 -33.88 5.41
CA LYS A 2 -49.77 -34.17 4.15
C LYS A 2 -48.71 -33.10 3.91
N LEU A 3 -47.45 -33.47 4.06
CA LEU A 3 -46.35 -32.67 3.62
C LEU A 3 -46.37 -32.57 2.10
N ASN A 4 -46.55 -31.36 1.58
CA ASN A 4 -46.61 -31.11 0.15
C ASN A 4 -45.17 -31.09 -0.37
N ASN A 5 -44.63 -32.28 -0.69
CA ASN A 5 -43.31 -32.44 -1.27
C ASN A 5 -43.34 -32.09 -2.76
N LYS A 6 -43.48 -30.81 -3.07
CA LYS A 6 -43.24 -30.31 -4.42
C LYS A 6 -41.76 -29.96 -4.55
N GLY A 7 -40.99 -30.78 -5.28
CA GLY A 7 -39.64 -30.48 -5.64
C GLY A 7 -39.59 -29.35 -6.65
N PHE A 8 -38.44 -28.70 -6.77
CA PHE A 8 -38.20 -27.70 -7.78
C PHE A 8 -38.27 -28.29 -9.18
N THR A 9 -38.86 -27.57 -10.11
CA THR A 9 -38.84 -27.98 -11.52
C THR A 9 -37.48 -27.66 -12.15
N LEU A 10 -37.12 -28.37 -13.20
CA LEU A 10 -35.89 -28.13 -13.97
C LEU A 10 -35.81 -26.68 -14.46
N VAL A 11 -36.94 -26.10 -14.87
CA VAL A 11 -37.03 -24.73 -15.36
C VAL A 11 -36.76 -23.71 -14.25
N GLU A 12 -37.26 -23.94 -13.06
CA GLU A 12 -36.98 -23.09 -11.90
C GLU A 12 -35.49 -23.11 -11.54
N LEU A 13 -34.88 -24.27 -11.53
CA LEU A 13 -33.45 -24.39 -11.28
C LEU A 13 -32.62 -23.67 -12.35
N LEU A 14 -33.00 -23.83 -13.62
CA LEU A 14 -32.36 -23.12 -14.73
C LEU A 14 -32.50 -21.61 -14.58
N GLY A 15 -33.68 -21.11 -14.20
CA GLY A 15 -33.92 -19.68 -13.94
C GLY A 15 -33.01 -19.12 -12.84
N VAL A 16 -32.85 -19.85 -11.75
CA VAL A 16 -31.95 -19.44 -10.65
C VAL A 16 -30.49 -19.37 -11.10
N ILE A 17 -30.03 -20.33 -11.87
CA ILE A 17 -28.65 -20.35 -12.39
C ILE A 17 -28.41 -19.15 -13.32
N ILE A 18 -29.34 -18.81 -14.20
CA ILE A 18 -29.24 -17.66 -15.10
C ILE A 18 -29.12 -16.35 -14.30
N ILE A 19 -29.95 -16.17 -13.27
CA ILE A 19 -29.90 -14.99 -12.41
C ILE A 19 -28.57 -14.90 -11.68
N LEU A 20 -28.07 -15.99 -11.11
CA LEU A 20 -26.78 -16.01 -10.42
C LEU A 20 -25.63 -15.66 -11.35
N VAL A 21 -25.59 -16.21 -12.57
CA VAL A 21 -24.56 -15.92 -13.57
C VAL A 21 -24.59 -14.43 -13.97
N THR A 22 -25.76 -13.85 -14.18
CA THR A 22 -25.89 -12.43 -14.54
C THR A 22 -25.39 -11.51 -13.43
N ILE A 23 -25.67 -11.82 -12.16
CA ILE A 23 -25.17 -11.06 -11.01
C ILE A 23 -23.65 -11.13 -10.93
N ILE A 24 -23.07 -12.32 -11.13
CA ILE A 24 -21.62 -12.51 -11.10
C ILE A 24 -20.93 -11.70 -12.19
N LEU A 25 -21.46 -11.69 -13.41
CA LEU A 25 -20.88 -10.96 -14.53
C LEU A 25 -20.84 -9.44 -14.31
N ILE A 26 -21.80 -8.89 -13.58
CA ILE A 26 -21.84 -7.46 -13.25
C ILE A 26 -20.95 -7.13 -12.06
N ALA A 27 -20.87 -8.01 -11.06
CA ALA A 27 -20.16 -7.77 -9.82
C ALA A 27 -18.64 -7.82 -9.97
N ILE A 28 -18.12 -8.75 -10.77
CA ILE A 28 -16.67 -8.96 -10.92
C ILE A 28 -15.90 -7.68 -11.33
N PRO A 29 -16.28 -6.95 -12.38
CA PRO A 29 -15.55 -5.74 -12.77
C PRO A 29 -15.53 -4.66 -11.69
N SER A 30 -16.63 -4.52 -10.95
CA SER A 30 -16.75 -3.54 -9.87
C SER A 30 -15.84 -3.87 -8.68
N ILE A 31 -15.76 -5.13 -8.31
CA ILE A 31 -14.88 -5.60 -7.22
C ILE A 31 -13.41 -5.39 -7.58
N THR A 32 -13.02 -5.72 -8.80
CA THR A 32 -11.63 -5.58 -9.27
C THR A 32 -11.15 -4.13 -9.20
N SER A 33 -11.96 -3.18 -9.65
CA SER A 33 -11.61 -1.75 -9.58
C SER A 33 -11.52 -1.23 -8.13
N THR A 34 -12.37 -1.71 -7.23
CA THR A 34 -12.35 -1.36 -5.81
C THR A 34 -11.09 -1.90 -5.13
N ILE A 35 -10.71 -3.14 -5.41
CA ILE A 35 -9.48 -3.75 -4.87
C ILE A 35 -8.23 -2.98 -5.32
N SER A 36 -8.16 -2.61 -6.60
CA SER A 36 -7.05 -1.82 -7.12
C SER A 36 -6.93 -0.46 -6.44
N ARG A 37 -8.03 0.27 -6.28
CA ARG A 37 -8.05 1.55 -5.54
C ARG A 37 -7.63 1.41 -4.09
N ASN A 38 -8.09 0.37 -3.41
CA ASN A 38 -7.73 0.12 -2.02
C ASN A 38 -6.24 -0.17 -1.87
N LYS A 39 -5.62 -0.90 -2.80
CA LYS A 39 -4.17 -1.13 -2.82
C LYS A 39 -3.38 0.16 -2.99
N ASP A 40 -3.79 1.03 -3.91
CA ASP A 40 -3.13 2.31 -4.14
C ASP A 40 -3.22 3.21 -2.91
N GLN A 41 -4.37 3.29 -2.26
CA GLN A 41 -4.57 4.04 -1.03
C GLN A 41 -3.76 3.46 0.14
N GLU A 42 -3.64 2.15 0.22
CA GLU A 42 -2.81 1.48 1.24
C GLU A 42 -1.34 1.84 1.07
N ILE A 43 -0.82 1.80 -0.15
CA ILE A 43 0.57 2.17 -0.45
C ILE A 43 0.81 3.65 -0.11
N GLU A 44 -0.09 4.54 -0.48
CA GLU A 44 0.00 5.97 -0.15
C GLU A 44 0.02 6.21 1.36
N ALA A 45 -0.85 5.55 2.11
CA ALA A 45 -0.87 5.62 3.56
C ALA A 45 0.43 5.08 4.19
N LYS A 46 0.97 4.00 3.67
CA LYS A 46 2.26 3.45 4.12
C LYS A 46 3.43 4.37 3.78
N GLN A 47 3.42 5.03 2.65
CA GLN A 47 4.42 6.05 2.31
C GLN A 47 4.42 7.20 3.34
N GLU A 48 3.26 7.66 3.77
CA GLU A 48 3.15 8.67 4.82
C GLU A 48 3.70 8.18 6.16
N LEU A 49 3.45 6.92 6.52
CA LEU A 49 4.01 6.31 7.73
C LEU A 49 5.54 6.19 7.64
N ILE A 50 6.06 5.78 6.49
CA ILE A 50 7.50 5.72 6.24
C ILE A 50 8.14 7.11 6.42
N ILE A 51 7.55 8.14 5.85
CA ILE A 51 8.00 9.53 6.00
C ILE A 51 8.00 9.95 7.47
N THR A 52 6.92 9.66 8.19
CA THR A 52 6.76 10.05 9.60
C THR A 52 7.79 9.35 10.51
N GLU A 53 7.97 8.05 10.34
CA GLU A 53 8.96 7.29 11.14
C GLU A 53 10.38 7.73 10.82
N THR A 54 10.70 7.98 9.55
CA THR A 54 12.00 8.53 9.14
C THR A 54 12.23 9.90 9.74
N LYS A 55 11.23 10.76 9.72
CA LYS A 55 11.28 12.10 10.32
C LYS A 55 11.60 12.03 11.82
N LEU A 56 10.90 11.17 12.55
CA LEU A 56 11.14 10.99 13.98
C LEU A 56 12.58 10.54 14.27
N TYR A 57 13.10 9.61 13.47
CA TYR A 57 14.47 9.16 13.58
C TYR A 57 15.47 10.29 13.33
N VAL A 58 15.32 11.01 12.22
CA VAL A 58 16.22 12.10 11.82
C VAL A 58 16.19 13.23 12.84
N GLU A 59 15.03 13.61 13.33
CA GLU A 59 14.90 14.68 14.33
C GLU A 59 15.56 14.30 15.67
N SER A 60 15.57 13.03 16.02
CA SER A 60 16.26 12.55 17.21
C SER A 60 17.79 12.43 17.04
N HIS A 61 18.29 12.40 15.80
CA HIS A 61 19.70 12.19 15.46
C HIS A 61 20.27 13.31 14.57
N GLN A 62 19.82 14.55 14.73
CA GLN A 62 20.13 15.67 13.81
C GLN A 62 21.62 15.85 13.53
N ARG A 63 22.48 15.62 14.52
CA ARG A 63 23.93 15.80 14.35
C ARG A 63 24.56 14.73 13.45
N LEU A 64 23.98 13.53 13.42
CA LEU A 64 24.47 12.43 12.62
C LEU A 64 23.89 12.46 11.20
N GLU A 65 22.78 13.14 11.02
CA GLU A 65 22.00 13.15 9.79
C GLU A 65 22.11 14.50 9.03
N GLU A 66 23.20 15.19 9.20
CA GLU A 66 23.42 16.51 8.58
C GLU A 66 23.34 16.45 7.04
N ASN A 67 23.92 15.42 6.42
CA ASN A 67 23.88 15.27 4.96
C ASN A 67 22.47 15.04 4.44
N PHE A 68 21.66 14.29 5.16
CA PHE A 68 20.25 14.08 4.84
C PHE A 68 19.47 15.40 4.95
N LEU A 69 19.65 16.14 6.03
CA LEU A 69 18.97 17.40 6.30
C LEU A 69 19.40 18.53 5.35
N ASN A 70 20.59 18.43 4.76
CA ASN A 70 21.05 19.36 3.72
C ASN A 70 20.62 18.95 2.30
N GLY A 71 19.90 17.86 2.16
CA GLY A 71 19.39 17.37 0.88
C GLY A 71 20.42 16.70 -0.01
N TYR A 72 21.58 16.31 0.54
CA TYR A 72 22.66 15.67 -0.23
C TYR A 72 22.46 14.18 -0.44
N CYS A 73 21.69 13.53 0.41
CA CYS A 73 21.41 12.10 0.31
C CYS A 73 19.99 11.76 0.74
N SER A 74 19.57 10.55 0.42
CA SER A 74 18.26 10.00 0.75
C SER A 74 18.37 8.66 1.46
N TYR A 75 17.30 8.26 2.15
CA TYR A 75 17.16 6.92 2.70
C TYR A 75 16.29 6.07 1.79
N THR A 76 16.88 5.05 1.16
CA THR A 76 16.11 4.04 0.42
C THR A 76 15.32 3.17 1.39
N THR A 77 14.22 2.58 0.92
CA THR A 77 13.41 1.66 1.76
C THR A 77 14.23 0.48 2.24
N GLU A 78 15.16 -0.02 1.43
CA GLU A 78 16.09 -1.08 1.83
C GLU A 78 16.97 -0.64 3.01
N LYS A 79 17.49 0.58 2.98
CA LYS A 79 18.30 1.12 4.07
C LYS A 79 17.49 1.35 5.33
N LEU A 80 16.27 1.83 5.20
CA LEU A 80 15.34 2.00 6.33
C LEU A 80 15.02 0.65 7.00
N GLN A 81 14.91 -0.41 6.20
CA GLN A 81 14.73 -1.77 6.71
C GLN A 81 15.99 -2.28 7.43
N ASP A 82 17.16 -2.13 6.82
CA ASP A 82 18.44 -2.60 7.38
C ASP A 82 18.78 -1.94 8.72
N LEU A 83 18.49 -0.65 8.84
CA LEU A 83 18.73 0.12 10.06
C LEU A 83 17.58 0.06 11.06
N SER A 84 16.49 -0.63 10.74
CA SER A 84 15.29 -0.73 11.57
C SER A 84 14.71 0.64 11.96
N ILE A 85 14.84 1.63 11.07
CA ILE A 85 14.30 2.97 11.28
C ILE A 85 12.78 2.96 11.15
N VAL A 86 12.26 2.17 10.19
CA VAL A 86 10.84 2.00 9.92
C VAL A 86 10.44 0.57 10.21
N SER A 87 9.26 0.37 10.77
CA SER A 87 8.69 -0.97 11.01
C SER A 87 8.57 -1.76 9.71
N GLU A 88 8.95 -3.02 9.74
CA GLU A 88 8.89 -3.89 8.55
C GLU A 88 7.50 -3.94 7.94
N ASP A 89 6.45 -3.99 8.76
CA ASP A 89 5.06 -4.00 8.30
C ASP A 89 4.69 -2.76 7.49
N ASN A 90 5.30 -1.61 7.78
CA ASN A 90 5.07 -0.37 7.05
C ASN A 90 5.88 -0.26 5.75
N LEU A 91 6.92 -1.09 5.60
CA LEU A 91 7.75 -1.16 4.39
C LEU A 91 7.24 -2.16 3.36
N LEU A 92 6.34 -3.05 3.73
CA LEU A 92 5.78 -4.07 2.86
C LEU A 92 4.39 -3.68 2.36
N ASP A 93 4.11 -4.00 1.10
CA ASP A 93 2.76 -3.88 0.55
C ASP A 93 1.86 -5.05 0.96
N SER A 94 0.61 -5.06 0.51
CA SER A 94 -0.35 -6.14 0.81
C SER A 94 0.06 -7.51 0.26
N ASP A 95 0.93 -7.54 -0.74
CA ASP A 95 1.46 -8.76 -1.35
C ASP A 95 2.74 -9.25 -0.67
N GLY A 96 3.23 -8.54 0.35
CA GLY A 96 4.46 -8.87 1.08
C GLY A 96 5.74 -8.42 0.39
N ASN A 97 5.65 -7.57 -0.63
CA ASN A 97 6.80 -7.02 -1.33
C ASN A 97 7.24 -5.68 -0.72
N LEU A 98 8.54 -5.44 -0.73
CA LEU A 98 9.10 -4.17 -0.26
C LEU A 98 8.61 -3.03 -1.15
N ILE A 99 8.08 -1.97 -0.53
CA ILE A 99 7.71 -0.74 -1.23
C ILE A 99 8.99 -0.07 -1.73
N VAL A 100 9.14 0.08 -3.04
CA VAL A 100 10.34 0.65 -3.66
C VAL A 100 10.29 2.17 -3.60
N GLY A 101 11.39 2.79 -3.22
CA GLY A 101 11.51 4.25 -3.21
C GLY A 101 12.51 4.73 -2.16
N CYS A 102 12.50 6.02 -1.92
CA CYS A 102 13.34 6.64 -0.90
C CYS A 102 12.65 7.84 -0.25
N VAL A 103 13.08 8.15 0.96
CA VAL A 103 12.70 9.36 1.68
C VAL A 103 13.85 10.36 1.55
N TYR A 104 13.52 11.60 1.18
CA TYR A 104 14.47 12.69 1.12
C TYR A 104 13.92 13.95 1.78
N TYR A 105 14.79 14.84 2.15
CA TYR A 105 14.44 16.10 2.78
C TYR A 105 14.73 17.27 1.83
N ASP A 106 13.76 18.15 1.67
CA ASP A 106 13.94 19.42 0.94
C ASP A 106 14.27 20.54 1.94
N PRO A 107 15.53 21.01 1.98
CA PRO A 107 15.92 22.04 2.93
C PRO A 107 15.31 23.41 2.62
N THR A 108 14.90 23.64 1.36
CA THR A 108 14.26 24.90 0.95
C THR A 108 12.85 25.01 1.50
N GLN A 109 12.07 23.95 1.37
CA GLN A 109 10.69 23.87 1.87
C GLN A 109 10.60 23.36 3.31
N ARG A 110 11.68 22.79 3.82
CA ARG A 110 11.74 22.11 5.14
C ARG A 110 10.72 21.00 5.28
N THR A 111 10.60 20.20 4.22
CA THR A 111 9.63 19.11 4.12
C THR A 111 10.30 17.78 3.77
N TYR A 112 9.70 16.69 4.24
CA TYR A 112 10.09 15.32 3.92
C TYR A 112 9.22 14.80 2.78
N HIS A 113 9.84 14.08 1.84
CA HIS A 113 9.15 13.54 0.68
C HIS A 113 9.53 12.09 0.44
N PHE A 114 8.60 11.36 -0.17
CA PHE A 114 8.85 10.01 -0.69
C PHE A 114 8.92 10.07 -2.22
N ALA A 115 9.93 9.45 -2.81
CA ALA A 115 10.12 9.41 -4.26
C ALA A 115 10.29 7.98 -4.78
N ASN A 116 9.70 7.71 -5.91
CA ASN A 116 9.88 6.48 -6.67
C ASN A 116 9.75 6.82 -8.19
N PRO A 117 10.82 6.67 -8.99
CA PRO A 117 12.16 6.23 -8.64
C PRO A 117 12.95 7.25 -7.81
N CYS A 118 13.92 6.76 -7.05
CA CYS A 118 14.79 7.61 -6.24
C CYS A 118 15.87 8.23 -7.12
N THR A 119 15.93 9.56 -7.16
CA THR A 119 16.91 10.31 -7.96
C THR A 119 18.09 10.83 -7.15
N ILE A 120 17.99 10.79 -5.83
CA ILE A 120 19.02 11.27 -4.90
C ILE A 120 19.85 10.09 -4.39
N THR A 121 21.16 10.28 -4.27
CA THR A 121 22.08 9.24 -3.78
C THR A 121 21.69 8.78 -2.38
N SER A 122 21.82 7.48 -2.11
CA SER A 122 21.59 6.93 -0.78
C SER A 122 22.62 7.43 0.23
N CYS A 123 22.17 7.75 1.44
CA CYS A 123 23.05 8.04 2.57
C CYS A 123 23.88 6.81 2.95
N THR A 124 25.14 7.01 3.24
CA THR A 124 26.05 5.94 3.70
C THR A 124 26.00 5.77 5.21
#